data_9f357bdbe21f3ae1e4182c86b07ba5f6
#
_entry.id   9f357bdbe21f3ae1e4182c86b07ba5f6
#
_cell.length_a   1.000
_cell.length_b   1.000
_cell.length_c   1.000
_cell.angle_alpha   90.00
_cell.angle_beta   90.00
_cell.angle_gamma   90.00
#
_symmetry.space_group_name_H-M   'P 1'
#
loop_
_entity.id
_entity.type
_entity.pdbx_description
1 polymer ?
#
loop_
_entity_poly.entity_id
_entity_poly.type
_entity_poly.pdbx_seq_one_letter_code
_entity_poly.pdbx_strand_id
1 'polypeptide(L)'
;MKLILNFFSRQFLIRISLILRPVLRILYRGTKYVDPIDGSSYRTFLPYGYNRLRKNALCPGTLSLERHRLLWLYLNKKTNLLEKKISVLHVAPEIIFLKKFKKIANWNYVSIDLKSPLADIKANLYNLPFEE
;
A
#
# COMPACT_ATOMS: atom_id res chain seq x y z
N MET A 1 -6.71 8.00 22.18
CA MET A 1 -6.60 7.81 20.72
C MET A 1 -7.26 6.54 20.18
N LYS A 2 -7.32 5.43 20.93
CA LYS A 2 -8.04 4.19 20.51
C LYS A 2 -9.57 4.39 20.38
N LEU A 3 -10.21 5.24 21.20
CA LEU A 3 -11.66 5.45 21.18
C LEU A 3 -12.18 6.16 19.92
N ILE A 4 -11.42 7.08 19.34
CA ILE A 4 -11.85 7.86 18.18
C ILE A 4 -11.81 7.02 16.89
N LEU A 5 -10.84 6.10 16.77
CA LEU A 5 -10.68 5.23 15.60
C LEU A 5 -11.78 4.16 15.49
N ASN A 6 -12.41 3.77 16.61
CA ASN A 6 -13.50 2.79 16.61
C ASN A 6 -14.86 3.40 16.20
N PHE A 7 -14.99 4.73 16.17
CA PHE A 7 -16.24 5.43 15.83
C PHE A 7 -16.44 5.63 14.32
N PHE A 8 -15.34 5.59 13.55
CA PHE A 8 -15.38 5.81 12.11
C PHE A 8 -15.20 4.51 11.33
N SER A 9 -16.04 4.31 10.30
CA SER A 9 -15.88 3.17 9.42
C SER A 9 -14.51 3.19 8.74
N ARG A 10 -13.91 2.01 8.51
CA ARG A 10 -12.63 1.86 7.82
C ARG A 10 -12.59 2.60 6.47
N GLN A 11 -13.71 2.62 5.76
CA GLN A 11 -13.85 3.33 4.48
C GLN A 11 -13.74 4.85 4.64
N PHE A 12 -14.32 5.40 5.70
CA PHE A 12 -14.25 6.83 6.00
C PHE A 12 -12.82 7.26 6.33
N LEU A 13 -12.11 6.48 7.15
CA LEU A 13 -10.71 6.75 7.49
C LEU A 13 -9.80 6.69 6.25
N ILE A 14 -10.05 5.75 5.34
CA ILE A 14 -9.35 5.65 4.06
C ILE A 14 -9.60 6.91 3.21
N ARG A 15 -10.85 7.37 3.08
CA ARG A 15 -11.18 8.57 2.30
C ARG A 15 -10.52 9.82 2.87
N ILE A 16 -10.59 10.02 4.19
CA ILE A 16 -9.91 11.15 4.84
C ILE A 16 -8.39 11.09 4.61
N SER A 17 -7.77 9.93 4.75
CA SER A 17 -6.34 9.78 4.52
C SER A 17 -5.95 10.12 3.09
N LEU A 18 -6.78 9.79 2.10
CA LEU A 18 -6.54 10.15 0.71
C LEU A 18 -6.67 11.66 0.45
N ILE A 19 -7.61 12.33 1.11
CA ILE A 19 -7.80 13.79 1.01
C ILE A 19 -6.64 14.54 1.70
N LEU A 20 -6.18 14.05 2.85
CA LEU A 20 -5.08 14.66 3.59
C LEU A 20 -3.69 14.42 2.97
N ARG A 21 -3.58 13.41 2.09
CA ARG A 21 -2.31 13.04 1.43
C ARG A 21 -1.55 14.20 0.79
N PRO A 22 -2.16 15.04 -0.07
CA PRO A 22 -1.45 16.14 -0.71
C PRO A 22 -0.94 17.15 0.31
N VAL A 23 -1.70 17.46 1.35
CA VAL A 23 -1.33 18.37 2.43
C VAL A 23 -0.13 17.81 3.21
N LEU A 24 -0.19 16.53 3.62
CA LEU A 24 0.90 15.87 4.33
C LEU A 24 2.17 15.78 3.46
N ARG A 25 2.03 15.56 2.16
CA ARG A 25 3.15 15.53 1.21
C ARG A 25 3.89 16.86 1.17
N ILE A 26 3.17 17.97 1.17
CA ILE A 26 3.76 19.32 1.17
C ILE A 26 4.37 19.64 2.55
N LEU A 27 3.60 19.43 3.62
CA LEU A 27 4.00 19.78 4.99
C LEU A 27 5.26 19.04 5.45
N TYR A 28 5.43 17.78 5.04
CA TYR A 28 6.56 16.93 5.43
C TYR A 28 7.68 16.87 4.40
N ARG A 29 7.62 17.66 3.34
CA ARG A 29 8.65 17.71 2.29
C ARG A 29 10.04 18.01 2.89
N GLY A 30 11.05 17.32 2.37
CA GLY A 30 12.45 17.44 2.79
C GLY A 30 13.32 16.44 2.05
N THR A 31 14.59 16.32 2.45
CA THR A 31 15.60 15.52 1.73
C THR A 31 16.14 14.32 2.52
N LYS A 32 15.71 14.16 3.78
CA LYS A 32 16.31 13.17 4.68
C LYS A 32 15.88 11.72 4.41
N TYR A 33 14.62 11.51 4.05
CA TYR A 33 14.05 10.17 3.81
C TYR A 33 13.40 10.13 2.43
N VAL A 34 13.75 9.13 1.63
CA VAL A 34 13.17 8.90 0.31
C VAL A 34 12.20 7.72 0.37
N ASP A 35 10.99 7.89 -0.17
CA ASP A 35 10.09 6.76 -0.39
C ASP A 35 10.44 6.10 -1.74
N PRO A 36 10.91 4.84 -1.74
CA PRO A 36 11.28 4.16 -2.97
C PRO A 36 10.09 3.85 -3.89
N ILE A 37 8.85 3.96 -3.40
CA ILE A 37 7.65 3.62 -4.17
C ILE A 37 7.31 4.71 -5.18
N ASP A 38 7.47 6.00 -4.82
CA ASP A 38 7.20 7.13 -5.71
C ASP A 38 8.37 8.11 -5.90
N GLY A 39 9.50 7.84 -5.24
CA GLY A 39 10.70 8.69 -5.30
C GLY A 39 10.60 10.01 -4.53
N SER A 40 9.51 10.27 -3.85
CA SER A 40 9.32 11.50 -3.09
C SER A 40 10.17 11.54 -1.82
N SER A 41 10.68 12.74 -1.48
CA SER A 41 11.57 12.94 -0.34
C SER A 41 10.90 13.75 0.78
N TYR A 42 11.20 13.37 2.02
CA TYR A 42 10.59 13.91 3.24
C TYR A 42 11.63 14.22 4.32
N ARG A 43 11.35 15.23 5.18
CA ARG A 43 12.17 15.51 6.35
C ARG A 43 12.06 14.45 7.45
N THR A 44 10.88 13.81 7.55
CA THR A 44 10.58 12.70 8.45
C THR A 44 9.37 11.94 7.94
N PHE A 45 9.27 10.65 8.29
CA PHE A 45 8.04 9.90 8.15
C PHE A 45 7.22 9.97 9.45
N LEU A 46 5.93 9.73 9.35
CA LEU A 46 5.01 9.75 10.48
C LEU A 46 5.22 8.52 11.37
N PRO A 47 4.99 8.63 12.69
CA PRO A 47 4.98 7.46 13.56
C PRO A 47 3.75 6.60 13.27
N TYR A 48 3.92 5.27 13.39
CA TYR A 48 2.83 4.31 13.20
C TYR A 48 2.99 3.07 14.08
N GLY A 49 1.87 2.51 14.57
CA GLY A 49 1.81 1.26 15.32
C GLY A 49 0.61 1.18 16.24
N TYR A 50 0.12 -0.05 16.51
CA TYR A 50 -1.01 -0.28 17.41
C TYR A 50 -0.55 -0.43 18.87
N ASN A 51 0.37 -1.35 19.13
CA ASN A 51 0.88 -1.62 20.48
C ASN A 51 2.12 -0.79 20.79
N ARG A 52 2.99 -0.63 19.82
CA ARG A 52 4.23 0.16 19.92
C ARG A 52 4.32 1.12 18.73
N LEU A 53 4.38 2.41 19.05
CA LEU A 53 4.62 3.44 18.05
C LEU A 53 6.07 3.36 17.55
N ARG A 54 6.24 3.10 16.25
CA ARG A 54 7.54 3.15 15.58
C ARG A 54 7.71 4.53 14.93
N LYS A 55 8.83 5.17 15.18
CA LYS A 55 9.19 6.44 14.53
C LYS A 55 9.52 6.19 13.05
N ASN A 56 9.26 7.14 12.19
CA ASN A 56 9.58 7.09 10.76
C ASN A 56 8.98 5.87 10.01
N ALA A 57 7.81 5.40 10.43
CA ALA A 57 7.19 4.21 9.89
C ALA A 57 6.29 4.46 8.67
N LEU A 58 5.43 5.48 8.73
CA LEU A 58 4.42 5.78 7.71
C LEU A 58 4.85 6.94 6.82
N CYS A 59 4.99 6.71 5.53
CA CYS A 59 5.29 7.76 4.57
C CYS A 59 4.12 8.75 4.43
N PRO A 60 4.35 10.08 4.55
CA PRO A 60 3.28 11.06 4.46
C PRO A 60 2.56 11.11 3.11
N GLY A 61 3.28 10.87 2.03
CA GLY A 61 2.75 10.99 0.68
C GLY A 61 2.11 9.72 0.14
N THR A 62 2.73 8.58 0.30
CA THR A 62 2.22 7.31 -0.21
C THR A 62 1.36 6.57 0.80
N LEU A 63 1.49 6.90 2.10
CA LEU A 63 0.96 6.13 3.23
C LEU A 63 1.55 4.72 3.31
N SER A 64 2.74 4.52 2.74
CA SER A 64 3.46 3.27 2.82
C SER A 64 4.05 3.04 4.20
N LEU A 65 4.05 1.80 4.64
CA LEU A 65 4.79 1.31 5.79
C LEU A 65 6.12 0.69 5.34
N GLU A 66 6.99 0.37 6.30
CA GLU A 66 8.30 -0.22 6.07
C GLU A 66 8.22 -1.48 5.22
N ARG A 67 7.25 -2.39 5.50
CA ARG A 67 7.07 -3.63 4.73
C ARG A 67 6.73 -3.37 3.27
N HIS A 68 5.94 -2.32 2.97
CA HIS A 68 5.60 -1.95 1.58
C HIS A 68 6.83 -1.46 0.83
N ARG A 69 7.62 -0.60 1.46
CA ARG A 69 8.86 -0.08 0.87
C ARG A 69 9.90 -1.18 0.65
N LEU A 70 10.00 -2.12 1.62
CA LEU A 70 10.88 -3.27 1.51
C LEU A 70 10.47 -4.19 0.35
N LEU A 71 9.18 -4.54 0.26
CA LEU A 71 8.67 -5.35 -0.85
C LEU A 71 8.94 -4.68 -2.21
N TRP A 72 8.67 -3.37 -2.31
CA TRP A 72 8.92 -2.62 -3.53
C TRP A 72 10.40 -2.61 -3.92
N LEU A 73 11.30 -2.39 -2.96
CA LEU A 73 12.75 -2.44 -3.17
C LEU A 73 13.21 -3.85 -3.60
N TYR A 74 12.66 -4.89 -2.97
CA TYR A 74 12.96 -6.26 -3.32
C TYR A 74 12.56 -6.57 -4.77
N LEU A 75 11.33 -6.25 -5.15
CA LEU A 75 10.84 -6.46 -6.52
C LEU A 75 11.72 -5.74 -7.55
N ASN A 76 12.14 -4.49 -7.27
CA ASN A 76 12.92 -3.69 -8.21
C ASN A 76 14.41 -4.06 -8.27
N LYS A 77 15.00 -4.47 -7.14
CA LYS A 77 16.47 -4.62 -7.04
C LYS A 77 16.94 -6.06 -6.99
N LYS A 78 16.06 -6.98 -6.62
CA LYS A 78 16.41 -8.38 -6.38
C LYS A 78 15.67 -9.35 -7.29
N THR A 79 14.72 -8.87 -8.09
CA THR A 79 13.97 -9.69 -9.03
C THR A 79 13.85 -8.97 -10.38
N ASN A 80 13.50 -9.72 -11.41
CA ASN A 80 13.13 -9.22 -12.73
C ASN A 80 11.60 -9.35 -12.99
N LEU A 81 10.81 -9.57 -11.94
CA LEU A 81 9.37 -9.84 -12.05
C LEU A 81 8.60 -8.68 -12.69
N LEU A 82 9.03 -7.43 -12.45
CA LEU A 82 8.37 -6.25 -13.02
C LEU A 82 8.47 -6.18 -14.55
N GLU A 83 9.47 -6.83 -15.14
CA GLU A 83 9.72 -6.86 -16.58
C GLU A 83 9.14 -8.11 -17.26
N LYS A 84 8.88 -9.17 -16.48
CA LYS A 84 8.37 -10.44 -16.98
C LYS A 84 6.89 -10.38 -17.30
N LYS A 85 6.48 -11.10 -18.34
CA LYS A 85 5.07 -11.37 -18.61
C LYS A 85 4.61 -12.53 -17.71
N ILE A 86 3.84 -12.20 -16.66
CA ILE A 86 3.40 -13.15 -15.63
C ILE A 86 1.96 -12.89 -15.20
N SER A 87 1.32 -13.94 -14.67
CA SER A 87 0.05 -13.81 -13.94
C SER A 87 0.32 -13.58 -12.46
N VAL A 88 -0.32 -12.58 -11.89
CA VAL A 88 -0.13 -12.17 -10.49
C VAL A 88 -1.45 -12.18 -9.76
N LEU A 89 -1.55 -13.02 -8.74
CA LEU A 89 -2.66 -13.04 -7.79
C LEU A 89 -2.26 -12.26 -6.53
N HIS A 90 -2.93 -11.14 -6.28
CA HIS A 90 -2.70 -10.31 -5.10
C HIS A 90 -3.78 -10.52 -4.06
N VAL A 91 -3.45 -11.26 -3.02
CA VAL A 91 -4.36 -11.54 -1.90
C VAL A 91 -4.37 -10.39 -0.91
N ALA A 92 -5.56 -9.99 -0.44
CA ALA A 92 -5.77 -8.88 0.50
C ALA A 92 -5.07 -7.58 0.05
N PRO A 93 -5.42 -7.03 -1.11
CA PRO A 93 -4.65 -5.96 -1.75
C PRO A 93 -4.62 -4.69 -0.90
N GLU A 94 -3.42 -4.17 -0.74
CA GLU A 94 -3.19 -2.88 -0.10
C GLU A 94 -3.27 -1.76 -1.16
N ILE A 95 -3.97 -0.67 -0.81
CA ILE A 95 -4.23 0.46 -1.72
C ILE A 95 -2.98 0.94 -2.44
N ILE A 96 -1.84 0.92 -1.74
CA ILE A 96 -0.58 1.44 -2.26
C ILE A 96 -0.07 0.63 -3.45
N PHE A 97 -0.23 -0.70 -3.41
CA PHE A 97 0.20 -1.59 -4.48
C PHE A 97 -0.87 -1.83 -5.54
N LEU A 98 -2.14 -1.83 -5.15
CA LEU A 98 -3.25 -2.08 -6.06
C LEU A 98 -3.15 -1.23 -7.34
N LYS A 99 -3.03 0.10 -7.17
CA LYS A 99 -2.93 1.03 -8.31
C LYS A 99 -1.61 0.91 -9.06
N LYS A 100 -0.55 0.53 -8.38
CA LYS A 100 0.78 0.44 -8.97
C LYS A 100 0.93 -0.85 -9.77
N PHE A 101 0.51 -1.98 -9.22
CA PHE A 101 0.59 -3.28 -9.88
C PHE A 101 -0.35 -3.38 -11.08
N LYS A 102 -1.56 -2.82 -11.01
CA LYS A 102 -2.48 -2.73 -12.16
C LYS A 102 -1.92 -1.95 -13.35
N LYS A 103 -0.90 -1.12 -13.15
CA LYS A 103 -0.26 -0.34 -14.23
C LYS A 103 0.93 -1.04 -14.86
N ILE A 104 1.35 -2.20 -14.36
CA ILE A 104 2.45 -2.96 -14.95
C ILE A 104 1.91 -3.70 -16.17
N ALA A 105 2.26 -3.22 -17.34
CA ALA A 105 1.69 -3.70 -18.62
C ALA A 105 1.94 -5.19 -18.88
N ASN A 106 3.05 -5.72 -18.37
CA ASN A 106 3.43 -7.12 -18.56
C ASN A 106 2.74 -8.08 -17.58
N TRP A 107 1.96 -7.57 -16.61
CA TRP A 107 1.29 -8.38 -15.62
C TRP A 107 -0.17 -8.63 -15.97
N ASN A 108 -0.58 -9.91 -16.01
CA ASN A 108 -1.98 -10.28 -15.91
C ASN A 108 -2.36 -10.28 -14.42
N TYR A 109 -2.79 -9.11 -13.93
CA TYR A 109 -2.97 -8.85 -12.51
C TYR A 109 -4.43 -9.01 -12.09
N VAL A 110 -4.66 -9.83 -11.08
CA VAL A 110 -5.95 -10.01 -10.40
C VAL A 110 -5.76 -9.88 -8.89
N SER A 111 -6.69 -9.23 -8.22
CA SER A 111 -6.69 -9.14 -6.76
C SER A 111 -7.92 -9.77 -6.15
N ILE A 112 -7.73 -10.46 -5.02
CA ILE A 112 -8.80 -11.13 -4.29
C ILE A 112 -8.80 -10.74 -2.81
N ASP A 113 -9.99 -10.67 -2.22
CA ASP A 113 -10.17 -10.51 -0.76
C ASP A 113 -11.56 -11.03 -0.38
N LEU A 114 -11.70 -11.52 0.86
CA LEU A 114 -12.97 -12.03 1.35
C LEU A 114 -14.00 -10.92 1.62
N LYS A 115 -13.55 -9.76 2.11
CA LYS A 115 -14.41 -8.67 2.60
C LYS A 115 -14.08 -7.30 2.04
N SER A 116 -12.85 -7.10 1.57
CA SER A 116 -12.41 -5.78 1.12
C SER A 116 -13.06 -5.38 -0.20
N PRO A 117 -13.65 -4.19 -0.30
CA PRO A 117 -14.19 -3.67 -1.55
C PRO A 117 -13.10 -3.22 -2.54
N LEU A 118 -11.84 -3.31 -2.16
CA LEU A 118 -10.69 -2.93 -2.99
C LEU A 118 -10.30 -4.02 -3.99
N ALA A 119 -10.62 -5.27 -3.67
CA ALA A 119 -10.28 -6.40 -4.53
C ALA A 119 -11.17 -6.47 -5.77
N ASP A 120 -10.60 -7.00 -6.86
CA ASP A 120 -11.34 -7.22 -8.11
C ASP A 120 -12.37 -8.32 -7.94
N ILE A 121 -12.01 -9.36 -7.19
CA ILE A 121 -12.87 -10.54 -6.96
C ILE A 121 -13.00 -10.75 -5.45
N LYS A 122 -14.25 -10.95 -5.01
CA LYS A 122 -14.55 -11.39 -3.65
C LYS A 122 -14.45 -12.91 -3.59
N ALA A 123 -13.38 -13.41 -2.99
CA ALA A 123 -13.13 -14.86 -2.92
C ALA A 123 -12.51 -15.28 -1.59
N ASN A 124 -12.72 -16.56 -1.26
CA ASN A 124 -12.06 -17.22 -0.14
C ASN A 124 -10.85 -18.00 -0.66
N LEU A 125 -9.72 -17.92 0.06
CA LEU A 125 -8.50 -18.65 -0.29
C LEU A 125 -8.66 -20.18 -0.31
N TYR A 126 -9.62 -20.70 0.42
CA TYR A 126 -9.93 -22.15 0.41
C TYR A 126 -10.72 -22.61 -0.81
N ASN A 127 -11.32 -21.67 -1.54
CA ASN A 127 -12.10 -21.95 -2.75
C ASN A 127 -11.90 -20.79 -3.73
N LEU A 128 -10.86 -20.90 -4.53
CA LEU A 128 -10.51 -19.88 -5.52
C LEU A 128 -11.36 -20.09 -6.78
N PRO A 129 -11.88 -19.03 -7.40
CA PRO A 129 -12.69 -19.09 -8.61
C PRO A 129 -11.83 -19.14 -9.88
N PHE A 130 -10.71 -19.86 -9.84
CA PHE A 130 -9.81 -20.04 -10.98
C PHE A 130 -9.72 -21.51 -11.33
N GLU A 131 -9.69 -21.81 -12.63
CA GLU A 131 -9.40 -23.14 -13.17
C GLU A 131 -7.89 -23.43 -12.99
N GLU A 132 -7.56 -24.73 -12.83
CA GLU A 132 -6.17 -25.20 -12.71
C GLU A 132 -5.39 -25.06 -14.03
#